data_8b018ca9b3514e985bb3e9b69ca6c43b
#
_entry.id   8b018ca9b3514e985bb3e9b69ca6c43b
#
_cell.length_a   1.000
_cell.length_b   1.000
_cell.length_c   1.000
_cell.angle_alpha   90.00
_cell.angle_beta   90.00
_cell.angle_gamma   90.00
#
_symmetry.space_group_name_H-M   'P 1'
#
loop_
_entity.id
_entity.type
_entity.pdbx_description
1 polymer ?
#
loop_
_entity_poly.entity_id
_entity_poly.type
_entity_poly.pdbx_seq_one_letter_code
_entity_poly.pdbx_strand_id
1 'polypeptide(L)' 'MEEKLLAALRARAYQGACRIEDKRALAAELGVSVGQLTALLYALCGEGRILQDHDIILLLTE' A
#
# COMPACT_ATOMS: atom_id res chain seq x y z
N MET A 1 -10.17 0.53 -6.72
CA MET A 1 -9.54 0.93 -5.44
C MET A 1 -8.07 0.55 -5.35
N GLU A 2 -7.69 -0.61 -5.88
CA GLU A 2 -6.27 -1.03 -5.87
C GLU A 2 -5.36 -0.03 -6.59
N GLU A 3 -5.83 0.53 -7.69
CA GLU A 3 -5.03 1.50 -8.44
C GLU A 3 -4.79 2.78 -7.64
N LYS A 4 -5.79 3.22 -6.89
CA LYS A 4 -5.63 4.39 -6.02
C LYS A 4 -4.61 4.11 -4.91
N LEU A 5 -4.65 2.92 -4.35
CA LEU A 5 -3.69 2.51 -3.34
C LEU A 5 -2.28 2.46 -3.92
N LEU A 6 -2.12 1.85 -5.08
CA LEU A 6 -0.83 1.79 -5.75
C LEU A 6 -0.29 3.18 -6.06
N ALA A 7 -1.15 4.09 -6.52
CA ALA A 7 -0.75 5.46 -6.79
C ALA A 7 -0.28 6.17 -5.52
N ALA A 8 -1.00 5.97 -4.40
CA ALA A 8 -0.62 6.56 -3.13
C ALA A 8 0.72 6.00 -2.63
N LEU A 9 0.94 4.69 -2.82
CA LEU A 9 2.20 4.07 -2.44
C LEU A 9 3.36 4.58 -3.30
N ARG A 10 3.14 4.72 -4.60
CA ARG A 10 4.17 5.25 -5.51
C ARG A 10 4.53 6.69 -5.16
N ALA A 11 3.55 7.48 -4.76
CA ALA A 11 3.81 8.87 -4.37
C ALA A 11 4.69 8.96 -3.13
N ARG A 12 4.64 7.94 -2.28
CA ARG A 12 5.44 7.87 -1.06
C ARG A 12 6.72 7.07 -1.22
N ALA A 13 6.84 6.33 -2.33
CA ALA A 13 7.94 5.39 -2.51
C ALA A 13 9.26 6.10 -2.78
N TYR A 14 10.31 5.52 -2.25
CA TYR A 14 11.68 5.93 -2.54
C TYR A 14 12.43 4.69 -2.98
N GLN A 15 12.91 4.70 -4.23
CA GLN A 15 13.62 3.56 -4.82
C GLN A 15 12.79 2.26 -4.76
N GLY A 16 11.50 2.38 -5.03
CA GLY A 16 10.60 1.22 -5.07
C GLY A 16 10.13 0.72 -3.72
N ALA A 17 10.52 1.37 -2.64
CA ALA A 17 10.10 1.00 -1.30
C ALA A 17 9.30 2.14 -0.66
N CYS A 18 8.21 1.78 -0.01
CA CYS A 18 7.35 2.74 0.69
C CYS A 18 7.24 2.32 2.14
N ARG A 19 7.56 3.23 3.06
CA ARG A 19 7.38 2.97 4.48
C ARG A 19 6.05 3.54 4.93
N ILE A 20 5.22 2.70 5.51
CA ILE A 20 3.94 3.13 6.06
C ILE A 20 4.07 3.21 7.58
N GLU A 21 4.10 4.43 8.10
CA GLU A 21 4.21 4.65 9.53
C GLU A 21 2.84 4.67 10.19
N ASP A 22 1.82 5.14 9.46
CA ASP A 22 0.47 5.25 10.00
C ASP A 22 -0.55 4.80 8.96
N LYS A 23 -1.05 3.57 9.13
CA LYS A 23 -2.07 3.01 8.25
C LYS A 23 -3.37 3.79 8.32
N ARG A 24 -3.69 4.38 9.47
CA ARG A 24 -4.92 5.17 9.62
C ARG A 24 -4.88 6.39 8.72
N ALA A 25 -3.75 7.06 8.65
CA ALA A 25 -3.60 8.24 7.79
C ALA A 25 -3.76 7.85 6.34
N LEU A 26 -3.14 6.75 5.91
CA LEU A 26 -3.26 6.27 4.54
C LEU A 26 -4.69 5.87 4.21
N ALA A 27 -5.36 5.17 5.12
CA ALA A 27 -6.75 4.77 4.92
C ALA A 27 -7.66 5.99 4.79
N ALA A 28 -7.47 7.00 5.63
CA ALA A 28 -8.24 8.23 5.57
C ALA A 28 -8.03 8.96 4.24
N GLU A 29 -6.79 9.00 3.77
CA GLU A 29 -6.47 9.62 2.48
C GLU A 29 -7.18 8.91 1.33
N LEU A 30 -7.32 7.59 1.40
CA LEU A 30 -7.99 6.80 0.39
C LEU A 30 -9.51 6.76 0.57
N GLY A 31 -10.01 7.23 1.72
CA GLY A 31 -11.43 7.20 2.01
C GLY A 31 -11.94 5.81 2.37
N VAL A 32 -11.11 4.97 2.96
CA VAL A 32 -11.47 3.61 3.34
C VAL A 32 -11.14 3.38 4.81
N SER A 33 -11.64 2.27 5.37
CA SER A 33 -11.30 1.87 6.73
C SER A 33 -9.93 1.19 6.76
N VAL A 34 -9.33 1.10 7.95
CA VAL A 34 -8.06 0.38 8.11
C VAL A 34 -8.22 -1.08 7.72
N GLY A 35 -9.37 -1.69 8.05
CA GLY A 35 -9.66 -3.06 7.65
C GLY A 35 -9.70 -3.24 6.14
N GLN A 36 -10.33 -2.29 5.43
CA GLN A 36 -10.36 -2.32 3.97
C GLN A 36 -8.96 -2.13 3.39
N LEU A 37 -8.17 -1.23 3.97
CA LEU A 37 -6.80 -1.01 3.54
C LEU A 37 -5.98 -2.29 3.69
N THR A 38 -6.11 -2.97 4.83
CA THR A 38 -5.41 -4.23 5.09
C THR A 38 -5.79 -5.29 4.04
N ALA A 39 -7.09 -5.40 3.74
CA ALA A 39 -7.57 -6.34 2.74
C ALA A 39 -7.00 -6.04 1.35
N LEU A 40 -6.91 -4.75 0.99
CA LEU A 40 -6.33 -4.34 -0.29
C LEU A 40 -4.84 -4.68 -0.36
N LEU A 41 -4.12 -4.47 0.73
CA LEU A 41 -2.70 -4.81 0.77
C LEU A 41 -2.48 -6.31 0.60
N TYR A 42 -3.30 -7.13 1.25
CA TYR A 42 -3.23 -8.58 1.08
C TYR A 42 -3.53 -9.00 -0.35
N ALA A 43 -4.54 -8.37 -0.97
CA ALA A 43 -4.88 -8.67 -2.36
C ALA A 43 -3.72 -8.36 -3.29
N LEU A 44 -3.08 -7.21 -3.12
CA LEU A 44 -1.93 -6.83 -3.94
C LEU A 44 -0.74 -7.77 -3.73
N CYS A 45 -0.51 -8.20 -2.49
CA CYS A 45 0.53 -9.19 -2.20
C CYS A 45 0.23 -10.51 -2.91
N GLY A 46 -1.02 -10.95 -2.87
CA GLY A 46 -1.44 -12.17 -3.53
C GLY A 46 -1.29 -12.13 -5.04
N GLU A 47 -1.42 -10.93 -5.62
CA GLU A 47 -1.23 -10.73 -7.06
C GLU A 47 0.22 -10.55 -7.47
N GLY A 48 1.14 -10.49 -6.50
CA GLY A 48 2.55 -10.29 -6.78
C GLY A 48 2.91 -8.87 -7.15
N ARG A 49 2.06 -7.90 -6.84
CA ARG A 49 2.30 -6.49 -7.18
C ARG A 49 3.12 -5.78 -6.12
N ILE A 50 3.00 -6.21 -4.88
CA ILE A 50 3.76 -5.65 -3.77
C ILE A 50 4.27 -6.77 -2.89
N LEU A 51 5.29 -6.46 -2.11
CA LEU A 51 5.78 -7.34 -1.05
C LEU A 51 5.76 -6.53 0.24
N GLN A 52 5.07 -7.04 1.25
CA GLN A 52 4.95 -6.36 2.52
C GLN A 52 5.87 -6.99 3.55
N ASP A 53 6.71 -6.18 4.20
CA ASP A 53 7.62 -6.60 5.23
C ASP A 53 7.52 -5.61 6.39
N HIS A 54 6.77 -5.97 7.44
CA HIS A 54 6.49 -5.09 8.59
C HIS A 54 5.87 -3.77 8.09
N ASP A 55 6.57 -2.66 8.28
CA ASP A 55 6.09 -1.34 7.90
C ASP A 55 6.51 -0.94 6.49
N ILE A 56 7.27 -1.80 5.82
CA ILE A 56 7.81 -1.48 4.51
C ILE A 56 7.05 -2.25 3.45
N ILE A 57 6.67 -1.54 2.39
CA ILE A 57 6.01 -2.15 1.23
C ILE A 57 6.93 -1.94 0.04
N LEU A 58 7.32 -3.03 -0.58
CA LEU A 58 8.11 -3.01 -1.80
C LEU A 58 7.18 -3.06 -3.00
N LEU A 59 7.35 -2.14 -3.92
CA LEU A 59 6.57 -2.12 -5.16
C LEU A 59 7.27 -3.00 -6.19
N LEU A 60 6.64 -4.13 -6.50
CA LEU A 60 7.21 -5.12 -7.42
C LEU A 60 6.87 -4.85 -8.87
N THR A 61 5.84 -4.04 -9.11
CA THR A 61 5.43 -3.65 -10.46
C THR A 61 5.29 -2.14 -10.53
N GLU A 62 5.50 -1.62 -11.70
CA GLU A 62 5.32 -0.20 -11.97
C GLU A 62 3.88 0.17 -12.28
#